data_b48d66bac8375f947ac8a8b202e80ccc
#
_entry.id   b48d66bac8375f947ac8a8b202e80ccc
#
_cell.length_a   1.000
_cell.length_b   1.000
_cell.length_c   1.000
_cell.angle_alpha   90.00
_cell.angle_beta   90.00
_cell.angle_gamma   90.00
#
_symmetry.space_group_name_H-M   'P 1'
#
loop_
_entity.id
_entity.type
_entity.pdbx_description
1 polymer ?
#
loop_
_entity_poly.entity_id
_entity_poly.type
_entity_poly.pdbx_seq_one_letter_code
_entity_poly.pdbx_strand_id
1 'polypeptide(L)'
;MELITIRELYKNSDSYMDQKVTIGGWVRSIRGSKAFGFIVVNDGTFFEPLQVVYHDKMDNFAEISKLNVGAAVIVTGTLVATPQAKQPFEIQADTVEVEGASAPDYPLQKKRHSFEYLRTIAHLRPRTNTFQAVFRVRSLTAYAIHKFFQERGFVYVHTPLITGSDCEGAGEMFQVTTMDLNNVPKNEDGSVDYSKDFFGKETSLTVSGQLNGETYAQAFRNIYTFGPTFRAENSNTTRRAAEFWMIEPEMAFADLDDDMFVAEAMLKYVINYVLENAPEEMNFFNSFVDKGLLERLHNVVSSDFARVTYTEAVELLEKHNDKFEYKVTWGTDLQTEHERYLTEEVFKRPVFVTDYPKEIKAFYMKLNDDGKTVAAVDCLVPGIGEIIGGSQREDDYDKLKARMDELGLKEEDYKFYMDLRKYGSTRHAGFGLGFERCVMYLTGMGNIRDVIPFPRTVNNCEL
;
A
#
# COMPACT_ATOMS: atom_id res chain seq x y z
N MET A 1 -34.03 8.92 12.71
CA MET A 1 -34.17 8.38 11.33
C MET A 1 -32.99 7.45 11.08
N GLU A 2 -33.25 6.20 10.79
CA GLU A 2 -32.19 5.23 10.52
C GLU A 2 -31.88 5.22 9.03
N LEU A 3 -30.64 5.54 8.68
CA LEU A 3 -30.17 5.48 7.29
C LEU A 3 -29.66 4.07 6.99
N ILE A 4 -30.16 3.47 5.91
CA ILE A 4 -29.69 2.20 5.40
C ILE A 4 -28.59 2.49 4.39
N THR A 5 -27.51 1.70 4.39
CA THR A 5 -26.42 1.84 3.43
C THR A 5 -26.83 1.27 2.06
N ILE A 6 -26.30 1.85 0.99
CA ILE A 6 -26.48 1.30 -0.36
C ILE A 6 -25.89 -0.11 -0.45
N ARG A 7 -24.78 -0.36 0.26
CA ARG A 7 -24.18 -1.71 0.38
C ARG A 7 -25.20 -2.72 0.90
N GLU A 8 -25.91 -2.38 1.99
CA GLU A 8 -26.93 -3.28 2.57
C GLU A 8 -28.03 -3.59 1.58
N LEU A 9 -28.50 -2.60 0.82
CA LEU A 9 -29.53 -2.80 -0.20
C LEU A 9 -29.06 -3.76 -1.31
N TYR A 10 -27.79 -3.68 -1.72
CA TYR A 10 -27.25 -4.60 -2.72
C TYR A 10 -27.00 -6.01 -2.18
N LYS A 11 -26.51 -6.13 -0.94
CA LYS A 11 -26.17 -7.43 -0.33
C LYS A 11 -27.41 -8.21 0.13
N ASN A 12 -28.46 -7.53 0.58
CA ASN A 12 -29.67 -8.15 1.13
C ASN A 12 -30.95 -7.58 0.48
N SER A 13 -30.91 -7.36 -0.82
CA SER A 13 -32.01 -6.70 -1.59
C SER A 13 -33.38 -7.33 -1.36
N ASP A 14 -33.46 -8.67 -1.25
CA ASP A 14 -34.72 -9.39 -1.06
C ASP A 14 -35.43 -8.97 0.24
N SER A 15 -34.68 -8.62 1.27
CA SER A 15 -35.24 -8.17 2.56
C SER A 15 -35.87 -6.78 2.50
N TYR A 16 -35.52 -5.99 1.48
CA TYR A 16 -35.95 -4.59 1.35
C TYR A 16 -36.85 -4.36 0.16
N MET A 17 -37.04 -5.35 -0.70
CA MET A 17 -37.84 -5.22 -1.92
C MET A 17 -39.29 -4.87 -1.55
N ASP A 18 -39.84 -3.87 -2.24
CA ASP A 18 -41.17 -3.31 -2.01
C ASP A 18 -41.36 -2.70 -0.62
N GLN A 19 -40.28 -2.45 0.11
CA GLN A 19 -40.28 -1.81 1.43
C GLN A 19 -39.82 -0.35 1.33
N LYS A 20 -40.29 0.47 2.27
CA LYS A 20 -39.78 1.84 2.44
C LYS A 20 -38.41 1.83 3.09
N VAL A 21 -37.48 2.53 2.45
CA VAL A 21 -36.11 2.70 2.92
C VAL A 21 -35.70 4.17 2.89
N THR A 22 -34.75 4.54 3.73
CA THR A 22 -34.16 5.86 3.74
C THR A 22 -32.65 5.75 3.58
N ILE A 23 -32.10 6.44 2.59
CA ILE A 23 -30.67 6.52 2.32
C ILE A 23 -30.18 7.96 2.38
N GLY A 24 -28.90 8.14 2.66
CA GLY A 24 -28.21 9.42 2.50
C GLY A 24 -27.01 9.25 1.59
N GLY A 25 -26.75 10.22 0.72
CA GLY A 25 -25.62 10.13 -0.19
C GLY A 25 -25.45 11.37 -1.04
N TRP A 26 -24.55 11.29 -1.99
CA TRP A 26 -24.19 12.40 -2.87
C TRP A 26 -24.63 12.13 -4.30
N VAL A 27 -25.10 13.20 -4.96
CA VAL A 27 -25.56 13.14 -6.35
C VAL A 27 -24.35 12.95 -7.27
N ARG A 28 -24.36 11.87 -8.04
CA ARG A 28 -23.38 11.58 -9.10
C ARG A 28 -23.83 12.08 -10.47
N SER A 29 -25.11 11.98 -10.73
CA SER A 29 -25.72 12.54 -11.93
C SER A 29 -27.20 12.80 -11.68
N ILE A 30 -27.76 13.73 -12.44
CA ILE A 30 -29.18 14.03 -12.45
C ILE A 30 -29.63 14.27 -13.88
N ARG A 31 -30.78 13.72 -14.23
CA ARG A 31 -31.44 13.97 -15.51
C ARG A 31 -32.96 14.01 -15.29
N GLY A 32 -33.62 14.94 -15.89
CA GLY A 32 -35.03 15.11 -15.68
C GLY A 32 -35.79 15.45 -16.92
N SER A 33 -37.11 15.27 -16.84
CA SER A 33 -38.10 15.75 -17.78
C SER A 33 -39.09 16.66 -17.03
N LYS A 34 -40.18 17.06 -17.71
CA LYS A 34 -41.20 17.91 -17.10
C LYS A 34 -42.02 17.19 -16.02
N ALA A 35 -42.09 15.86 -16.05
CA ALA A 35 -42.97 15.08 -15.18
C ALA A 35 -42.23 14.24 -14.13
N PHE A 36 -41.00 13.85 -14.41
CA PHE A 36 -40.18 13.04 -13.50
C PHE A 36 -38.71 13.14 -13.87
N GLY A 37 -37.84 12.63 -12.98
CA GLY A 37 -36.40 12.57 -13.24
C GLY A 37 -35.72 11.44 -12.49
N PHE A 38 -34.44 11.30 -12.78
CA PHE A 38 -33.57 10.30 -12.18
C PHE A 38 -32.38 10.97 -11.50
N ILE A 39 -32.09 10.54 -10.27
CA ILE A 39 -30.88 10.91 -9.56
C ILE A 39 -30.07 9.63 -9.35
N VAL A 40 -28.78 9.67 -9.68
CA VAL A 40 -27.83 8.60 -9.31
C VAL A 40 -27.13 9.03 -8.04
N VAL A 41 -27.30 8.26 -6.97
CA VAL A 41 -26.78 8.55 -5.63
C VAL A 41 -25.72 7.54 -5.25
N ASN A 42 -24.61 8.02 -4.71
CA ASN A 42 -23.56 7.21 -4.13
C ASN A 42 -23.36 7.62 -2.68
N ASP A 43 -23.34 6.67 -1.75
CA ASP A 43 -23.14 6.94 -0.33
C ASP A 43 -21.73 6.54 0.17
N GLY A 44 -20.86 6.09 -0.74
CA GLY A 44 -19.51 5.66 -0.40
C GLY A 44 -19.41 4.24 0.17
N THR A 45 -20.52 3.56 0.46
CA THR A 45 -20.51 2.24 1.09
C THR A 45 -20.39 1.09 0.09
N PHE A 46 -20.73 1.34 -1.17
CA PHE A 46 -20.71 0.35 -2.23
C PHE A 46 -20.24 0.98 -3.55
N PHE A 47 -19.59 0.19 -4.38
CA PHE A 47 -19.07 0.68 -5.66
C PHE A 47 -20.19 1.08 -6.61
N GLU A 48 -21.23 0.24 -6.75
CA GLU A 48 -22.36 0.54 -7.60
C GLU A 48 -23.27 1.59 -6.95
N PRO A 49 -23.63 2.66 -7.67
CA PRO A 49 -24.55 3.67 -7.17
C PRO A 49 -25.99 3.17 -7.22
N LEU A 50 -26.88 3.94 -6.63
CA LEU A 50 -28.32 3.66 -6.60
C LEU A 50 -29.09 4.72 -7.39
N GLN A 51 -30.00 4.26 -8.28
CA GLN A 51 -30.89 5.15 -9.02
C GLN A 51 -32.11 5.49 -8.15
N VAL A 52 -32.46 6.76 -8.16
CA VAL A 52 -33.64 7.31 -7.48
C VAL A 52 -34.52 7.99 -8.53
N VAL A 53 -35.81 7.68 -8.51
CA VAL A 53 -36.83 8.31 -9.39
C VAL A 53 -37.63 9.30 -8.57
N TYR A 54 -37.70 10.55 -9.01
CA TYR A 54 -38.50 11.59 -8.38
C TYR A 54 -39.55 12.15 -9.35
N HIS A 55 -40.64 12.69 -8.83
CA HIS A 55 -41.82 13.08 -9.59
C HIS A 55 -42.22 14.54 -9.39
N ASP A 56 -42.92 15.12 -10.36
CA ASP A 56 -43.41 16.50 -10.37
C ASP A 56 -44.46 16.80 -9.28
N LYS A 57 -45.04 15.75 -8.67
CA LYS A 57 -46.00 15.88 -7.55
C LYS A 57 -45.29 16.19 -6.20
N MET A 58 -43.96 16.12 -6.17
CA MET A 58 -43.20 16.46 -4.97
C MET A 58 -43.10 17.99 -4.80
N ASP A 59 -43.33 18.48 -3.60
CA ASP A 59 -43.39 19.93 -3.29
C ASP A 59 -42.10 20.66 -3.72
N ASN A 60 -40.96 20.01 -3.64
CA ASN A 60 -39.66 20.56 -4.00
C ASN A 60 -39.11 20.05 -5.35
N PHE A 61 -39.98 19.63 -6.23
CA PHE A 61 -39.57 19.13 -7.58
C PHE A 61 -38.68 20.11 -8.34
N ALA A 62 -38.99 21.40 -8.29
CA ALA A 62 -38.20 22.44 -8.94
C ALA A 62 -36.77 22.55 -8.34
N GLU A 63 -36.66 22.42 -7.02
CA GLU A 63 -35.36 22.41 -6.31
C GLU A 63 -34.55 21.19 -6.71
N ILE A 64 -35.16 20.00 -6.67
CA ILE A 64 -34.49 18.74 -7.03
C ILE A 64 -33.99 18.78 -8.48
N SER A 65 -34.83 19.27 -9.40
CA SER A 65 -34.50 19.34 -10.83
C SER A 65 -33.31 20.23 -11.16
N LYS A 66 -32.95 21.13 -10.24
CA LYS A 66 -31.84 22.07 -10.35
C LYS A 66 -30.60 21.67 -9.56
N LEU A 67 -30.65 20.51 -8.90
CA LEU A 67 -29.50 20.03 -8.11
C LEU A 67 -28.25 19.91 -8.98
N ASN A 68 -27.13 20.32 -8.42
CA ASN A 68 -25.82 20.12 -9.02
C ASN A 68 -25.21 18.80 -8.55
N VAL A 69 -24.32 18.23 -9.36
CA VAL A 69 -23.50 17.08 -9.00
C VAL A 69 -22.71 17.41 -7.73
N GLY A 70 -22.61 16.46 -6.80
CA GLY A 70 -21.95 16.65 -5.51
C GLY A 70 -22.89 17.08 -4.38
N ALA A 71 -24.16 17.42 -4.65
CA ALA A 71 -25.13 17.74 -3.61
C ALA A 71 -25.38 16.54 -2.70
N ALA A 72 -25.53 16.78 -1.40
CA ALA A 72 -25.87 15.77 -0.42
C ALA A 72 -27.39 15.71 -0.26
N VAL A 73 -27.96 14.50 -0.33
CA VAL A 73 -29.40 14.28 -0.26
C VAL A 73 -29.76 13.16 0.70
N ILE A 74 -30.94 13.26 1.32
CA ILE A 74 -31.58 12.17 2.04
C ILE A 74 -32.84 11.79 1.26
N VAL A 75 -32.94 10.53 0.88
CA VAL A 75 -34.01 10.00 0.04
C VAL A 75 -34.81 8.95 0.83
N THR A 76 -36.12 9.13 0.91
CA THR A 76 -37.04 8.13 1.45
C THR A 76 -37.97 7.70 0.34
N GLY A 77 -38.13 6.40 0.16
CA GLY A 77 -39.00 5.84 -0.86
C GLY A 77 -39.04 4.33 -0.84
N THR A 78 -39.70 3.75 -1.82
CA THR A 78 -39.85 2.31 -1.96
C THR A 78 -38.81 1.72 -2.89
N LEU A 79 -38.11 0.68 -2.44
CA LEU A 79 -37.20 -0.07 -3.29
C LEU A 79 -38.00 -0.96 -4.25
N VAL A 80 -37.78 -0.80 -5.55
CA VAL A 80 -38.54 -1.48 -6.59
C VAL A 80 -37.59 -2.20 -7.55
N ALA A 81 -37.91 -3.47 -7.87
CA ALA A 81 -37.13 -4.24 -8.82
C ALA A 81 -37.26 -3.65 -10.24
N THR A 82 -36.14 -3.64 -10.97
CA THR A 82 -36.08 -3.17 -12.36
C THR A 82 -35.47 -4.23 -13.29
N PRO A 83 -36.17 -5.37 -13.49
CA PRO A 83 -35.61 -6.52 -14.21
C PRO A 83 -35.26 -6.25 -15.68
N GLN A 84 -35.84 -5.22 -16.27
CA GLN A 84 -35.59 -4.82 -17.67
C GLN A 84 -34.51 -3.73 -17.81
N ALA A 85 -33.99 -3.22 -16.70
CA ALA A 85 -32.95 -2.19 -16.67
C ALA A 85 -31.57 -2.80 -16.40
N LYS A 86 -30.54 -2.00 -16.60
CA LYS A 86 -29.15 -2.38 -16.29
C LYS A 86 -28.95 -2.59 -14.79
N GLN A 87 -29.53 -1.70 -13.97
CA GLN A 87 -29.50 -1.85 -12.50
C GLN A 87 -30.60 -2.82 -12.03
N PRO A 88 -30.39 -3.57 -10.94
CA PRO A 88 -31.35 -4.58 -10.48
C PRO A 88 -32.58 -3.97 -9.79
N PHE A 89 -32.49 -2.76 -9.26
CA PHE A 89 -33.55 -2.08 -8.54
C PHE A 89 -33.30 -0.57 -8.53
N GLU A 90 -34.31 0.18 -8.09
CA GLU A 90 -34.25 1.63 -7.90
C GLU A 90 -35.15 2.03 -6.73
N ILE A 91 -34.99 3.25 -6.20
CA ILE A 91 -35.90 3.83 -5.23
C ILE A 91 -36.90 4.72 -5.95
N GLN A 92 -38.18 4.43 -5.78
CA GLN A 92 -39.30 5.33 -6.14
C GLN A 92 -39.46 6.30 -4.94
N ALA A 93 -38.96 7.51 -5.10
CA ALA A 93 -38.89 8.45 -3.97
C ALA A 93 -40.25 9.01 -3.58
N ASP A 94 -40.53 9.00 -2.29
CA ASP A 94 -41.60 9.80 -1.68
C ASP A 94 -41.10 11.21 -1.36
N THR A 95 -39.86 11.29 -0.83
CA THR A 95 -39.20 12.56 -0.49
C THR A 95 -37.74 12.53 -0.87
N VAL A 96 -37.24 13.67 -1.31
CA VAL A 96 -35.82 13.96 -1.49
C VAL A 96 -35.52 15.26 -0.74
N GLU A 97 -34.79 15.13 0.36
CA GLU A 97 -34.36 16.27 1.16
C GLU A 97 -32.94 16.67 0.77
N VAL A 98 -32.72 17.95 0.49
CA VAL A 98 -31.40 18.47 0.17
C VAL A 98 -30.72 18.87 1.48
N GLU A 99 -29.76 18.04 1.91
CA GLU A 99 -28.94 18.32 3.10
C GLU A 99 -27.91 19.41 2.82
N GLY A 100 -27.26 19.34 1.68
CA GLY A 100 -26.25 20.31 1.27
C GLY A 100 -26.24 20.49 -0.24
N ALA A 101 -26.44 21.72 -0.70
CA ALA A 101 -26.32 22.06 -2.10
C ALA A 101 -24.85 22.06 -2.52
N SER A 102 -24.59 21.74 -3.80
CA SER A 102 -23.27 21.82 -4.38
C SER A 102 -23.14 23.08 -5.23
N ALA A 103 -22.06 23.83 -5.03
CA ALA A 103 -21.81 25.07 -5.76
C ALA A 103 -21.61 24.78 -7.27
N PRO A 104 -21.94 25.74 -8.15
CA PRO A 104 -21.82 25.54 -9.59
C PRO A 104 -20.41 25.27 -10.11
N ASP A 105 -19.40 25.68 -9.35
CA ASP A 105 -17.97 25.47 -9.66
C ASP A 105 -17.41 24.15 -9.15
N TYR A 106 -18.29 23.23 -8.67
CA TYR A 106 -17.88 21.90 -8.24
C TYR A 106 -16.99 21.23 -9.33
N PRO A 107 -15.75 20.85 -9.00
CA PRO A 107 -14.79 20.48 -10.04
C PRO A 107 -15.05 19.11 -10.71
N LEU A 108 -15.76 18.21 -10.01
CA LEU A 108 -16.01 16.85 -10.49
C LEU A 108 -17.30 16.75 -11.29
N GLN A 109 -17.43 17.60 -12.31
CA GLN A 109 -18.55 17.54 -13.25
C GLN A 109 -18.49 16.28 -14.12
N LYS A 110 -19.59 15.94 -14.80
CA LYS A 110 -19.72 14.76 -15.64
C LYS A 110 -18.82 14.85 -16.89
N LYS A 111 -17.53 14.68 -16.70
CA LYS A 111 -16.50 14.60 -17.75
C LYS A 111 -15.34 13.76 -17.27
N ARG A 112 -14.48 13.32 -18.18
CA ARG A 112 -13.27 12.61 -17.82
C ARG A 112 -12.24 13.58 -17.24
N HIS A 113 -11.62 13.19 -16.12
CA HIS A 113 -10.55 13.94 -15.45
C HIS A 113 -9.25 13.13 -15.48
N SER A 114 -8.12 13.79 -15.74
CA SER A 114 -6.81 13.13 -15.66
C SER A 114 -6.42 12.86 -14.20
N PHE A 115 -5.57 11.86 -13.98
CA PHE A 115 -5.06 11.58 -12.63
C PHE A 115 -4.20 12.73 -12.12
N GLU A 116 -3.44 13.40 -12.97
CA GLU A 116 -2.66 14.58 -12.63
C GLU A 116 -3.54 15.70 -12.06
N TYR A 117 -4.65 15.97 -12.72
CA TYR A 117 -5.63 16.95 -12.24
C TYR A 117 -6.23 16.53 -10.89
N LEU A 118 -6.64 15.28 -10.78
CA LEU A 118 -7.26 14.75 -9.56
C LEU A 118 -6.30 14.80 -8.36
N ARG A 119 -5.00 14.70 -8.57
CA ARG A 119 -4.01 14.90 -7.50
C ARG A 119 -4.05 16.32 -6.92
N THR A 120 -4.37 17.31 -7.73
CA THR A 120 -4.47 18.71 -7.25
C THR A 120 -5.70 18.95 -6.37
N ILE A 121 -6.67 18.05 -6.40
CA ILE A 121 -7.87 18.05 -5.56
C ILE A 121 -7.98 16.74 -4.79
N ALA A 122 -6.89 16.33 -4.14
CA ALA A 122 -6.80 15.05 -3.42
C ALA A 122 -7.93 14.83 -2.40
N HIS A 123 -8.42 15.92 -1.80
CA HIS A 123 -9.54 15.88 -0.83
C HIS A 123 -10.90 15.59 -1.48
N LEU A 124 -11.05 15.78 -2.78
CA LEU A 124 -12.31 15.52 -3.52
C LEU A 124 -12.22 14.28 -4.41
N ARG A 125 -11.04 13.86 -4.84
CA ARG A 125 -10.92 12.73 -5.76
C ARG A 125 -11.52 11.41 -5.26
N PRO A 126 -11.67 11.13 -3.94
CA PRO A 126 -12.37 9.93 -3.47
C PRO A 126 -13.85 9.87 -3.89
N ARG A 127 -14.43 10.99 -4.34
CA ARG A 127 -15.79 11.03 -4.88
C ARG A 127 -15.88 10.48 -6.31
N THR A 128 -14.74 10.18 -6.95
CA THR A 128 -14.71 9.53 -8.28
C THR A 128 -14.78 8.01 -8.13
N ASN A 129 -15.26 7.31 -9.16
CA ASN A 129 -15.31 5.85 -9.16
C ASN A 129 -13.93 5.23 -8.98
N THR A 130 -12.93 5.73 -9.70
CA THR A 130 -11.56 5.20 -9.64
C THR A 130 -10.99 5.28 -8.24
N PHE A 131 -11.04 6.47 -7.62
CA PHE A 131 -10.40 6.64 -6.30
C PHE A 131 -11.24 6.10 -5.15
N GLN A 132 -12.54 6.03 -5.30
CA GLN A 132 -13.37 5.28 -4.35
C GLN A 132 -12.96 3.80 -4.36
N ALA A 133 -12.78 3.22 -5.54
CA ALA A 133 -12.33 1.84 -5.67
C ALA A 133 -10.91 1.64 -5.11
N VAL A 134 -9.97 2.52 -5.45
CA VAL A 134 -8.57 2.45 -4.95
C VAL A 134 -8.53 2.44 -3.42
N PHE A 135 -9.19 3.39 -2.78
CA PHE A 135 -9.10 3.52 -1.32
C PHE A 135 -9.92 2.48 -0.57
N ARG A 136 -10.95 1.93 -1.20
CA ARG A 136 -11.64 0.75 -0.66
C ARG A 136 -10.72 -0.47 -0.68
N VAL A 137 -10.07 -0.74 -1.80
CA VAL A 137 -9.10 -1.84 -1.90
C VAL A 137 -7.93 -1.63 -0.97
N ARG A 138 -7.42 -0.41 -0.84
CA ARG A 138 -6.37 -0.09 0.14
C ARG A 138 -6.80 -0.47 1.57
N SER A 139 -8.02 -0.12 1.96
CA SER A 139 -8.57 -0.45 3.29
C SER A 139 -8.68 -1.96 3.50
N LEU A 140 -9.24 -2.68 2.54
CA LEU A 140 -9.37 -4.14 2.60
C LEU A 140 -8.01 -4.84 2.62
N THR A 141 -7.04 -4.35 1.87
CA THR A 141 -5.68 -4.88 1.84
C THR A 141 -5.03 -4.77 3.22
N ALA A 142 -5.17 -3.63 3.89
CA ALA A 142 -4.65 -3.45 5.24
C ALA A 142 -5.27 -4.45 6.22
N TYR A 143 -6.59 -4.61 6.17
CA TYR A 143 -7.28 -5.58 7.01
C TYR A 143 -6.84 -7.03 6.71
N ALA A 144 -6.72 -7.39 5.44
CA ALA A 144 -6.28 -8.71 5.02
C ALA A 144 -4.89 -9.05 5.56
N ILE A 145 -3.96 -8.10 5.55
CA ILE A 145 -2.61 -8.27 6.08
C ILE A 145 -2.66 -8.52 7.59
N HIS A 146 -3.39 -7.69 8.34
CA HIS A 146 -3.56 -7.90 9.78
C HIS A 146 -4.19 -9.26 10.08
N LYS A 147 -5.24 -9.63 9.35
CA LYS A 147 -5.94 -10.91 9.51
C LYS A 147 -5.01 -12.10 9.27
N PHE A 148 -4.20 -12.03 8.20
CA PHE A 148 -3.21 -13.06 7.89
C PHE A 148 -2.25 -13.32 9.06
N PHE A 149 -1.64 -12.26 9.59
CA PHE A 149 -0.65 -12.39 10.65
C PHE A 149 -1.29 -12.75 12.00
N GLN A 150 -2.40 -12.11 12.35
CA GLN A 150 -3.08 -12.40 13.62
C GLN A 150 -3.58 -13.85 13.71
N GLU A 151 -4.15 -14.38 12.65
CA GLU A 151 -4.62 -15.76 12.62
C GLU A 151 -3.49 -16.79 12.70
N ARG A 152 -2.26 -16.39 12.36
CA ARG A 152 -1.05 -17.21 12.49
C ARG A 152 -0.32 -17.01 13.81
N GLY A 153 -0.89 -16.24 14.72
CA GLY A 153 -0.32 -16.01 16.05
C GLY A 153 0.84 -15.01 16.10
N PHE A 154 1.04 -14.24 15.05
CA PHE A 154 2.02 -13.16 15.06
C PHE A 154 1.54 -12.01 15.95
N VAL A 155 2.47 -11.39 16.65
CA VAL A 155 2.19 -10.23 17.52
C VAL A 155 2.47 -8.94 16.74
N TYR A 156 1.49 -8.06 16.67
CA TYR A 156 1.65 -6.73 16.09
C TYR A 156 2.41 -5.83 17.05
N VAL A 157 3.54 -5.26 16.62
CA VAL A 157 4.42 -4.44 17.47
C VAL A 157 4.50 -3.02 16.93
N HIS A 158 4.27 -2.05 17.82
CA HIS A 158 4.54 -0.64 17.54
C HIS A 158 6.03 -0.37 17.73
N THR A 159 6.75 -0.14 16.64
CA THR A 159 8.14 0.32 16.67
C THR A 159 8.19 1.84 16.53
N PRO A 160 9.23 2.50 17.07
CA PRO A 160 9.29 3.96 17.08
C PRO A 160 9.33 4.57 15.68
N LEU A 161 8.57 5.63 15.46
CA LEU A 161 8.65 6.45 14.24
C LEU A 161 9.76 7.49 14.35
N ILE A 162 10.04 7.97 15.57
CA ILE A 162 11.15 8.88 15.86
C ILE A 162 12.28 8.03 16.43
N THR A 163 13.43 8.07 15.79
CA THR A 163 14.56 7.20 16.14
C THR A 163 15.88 7.96 16.15
N GLY A 164 16.80 7.48 16.97
CA GLY A 164 18.19 7.93 16.96
C GLY A 164 19.12 7.01 16.15
N SER A 165 18.59 5.99 15.46
CA SER A 165 19.40 5.02 14.71
C SER A 165 18.93 4.93 13.25
N ASP A 166 19.87 4.62 12.35
CA ASP A 166 19.61 4.38 10.93
C ASP A 166 19.66 2.87 10.66
N CYS A 167 18.52 2.28 10.34
CA CYS A 167 18.39 0.86 10.02
C CYS A 167 19.20 0.45 8.78
N GLU A 168 19.25 1.30 7.77
CA GLU A 168 19.95 1.01 6.52
C GLU A 168 21.45 1.35 6.58
N GLY A 169 21.88 2.13 7.57
CA GLY A 169 23.27 2.57 7.74
C GLY A 169 23.73 3.66 6.77
N ALA A 170 22.89 4.12 5.86
CA ALA A 170 23.21 5.13 4.85
C ALA A 170 21.95 5.80 4.29
N GLY A 171 20.83 5.77 5.01
CA GLY A 171 19.56 6.33 4.55
C GLY A 171 19.51 7.85 4.64
N GLU A 172 18.87 8.49 3.67
CA GLU A 172 18.49 9.90 3.77
C GLU A 172 17.26 10.01 4.66
N MET A 173 17.44 10.56 5.86
CA MET A 173 16.40 10.64 6.88
C MET A 173 15.92 12.07 7.07
N PHE A 174 14.61 12.22 7.30
CA PHE A 174 14.06 13.48 7.77
C PHE A 174 14.47 13.69 9.23
N GLN A 175 15.03 14.84 9.51
CA GLN A 175 15.42 15.21 10.88
C GLN A 175 14.21 15.67 11.68
N VAL A 176 14.13 15.24 12.94
CA VAL A 176 13.11 15.69 13.91
C VAL A 176 13.78 16.61 14.91
N THR A 177 13.32 17.85 14.98
CA THR A 177 13.86 18.85 15.90
C THR A 177 12.80 19.85 16.34
N THR A 178 12.95 20.38 17.55
CA THR A 178 12.16 21.51 18.06
C THR A 178 13.02 22.77 18.20
N MET A 179 14.29 22.72 17.77
CA MET A 179 15.15 23.91 17.78
C MET A 179 14.70 24.96 16.78
N ASP A 180 14.90 26.23 17.14
CA ASP A 180 14.70 27.35 16.20
C ASP A 180 15.81 27.32 15.13
N LEU A 181 15.42 27.10 13.88
CA LEU A 181 16.35 27.04 12.76
C LEU A 181 17.09 28.37 12.50
N ASN A 182 16.57 29.49 12.99
CA ASN A 182 17.23 30.81 12.91
C ASN A 182 18.24 31.04 14.03
N ASN A 183 18.21 30.22 15.07
CA ASN A 183 19.05 30.36 16.25
C ASN A 183 19.44 28.99 16.84
N VAL A 184 20.15 28.21 16.02
CA VAL A 184 20.56 26.85 16.39
C VAL A 184 21.71 26.90 17.40
N PRO A 185 21.58 26.26 18.58
CA PRO A 185 22.70 26.11 19.54
C PRO A 185 23.90 25.41 18.90
N LYS A 186 25.09 25.92 19.16
CA LYS A 186 26.33 25.37 18.59
C LYS A 186 27.32 24.95 19.72
N ASN A 187 28.08 23.89 19.45
CA ASN A 187 29.24 23.53 20.18
C ASN A 187 30.42 24.48 19.86
N GLU A 188 31.51 24.39 20.62
CA GLU A 188 32.72 25.18 20.42
C GLU A 188 33.34 24.98 19.01
N ASP A 189 33.20 23.77 18.44
CA ASP A 189 33.67 23.43 17.09
C ASP A 189 32.75 23.90 15.95
N GLY A 190 31.65 24.56 16.28
CA GLY A 190 30.66 25.04 15.30
C GLY A 190 29.59 24.01 14.90
N SER A 191 29.69 22.77 15.38
CA SER A 191 28.66 21.75 15.17
C SER A 191 27.38 22.04 15.97
N VAL A 192 26.27 21.46 15.58
CA VAL A 192 25.00 21.61 16.29
C VAL A 192 25.09 20.94 17.67
N ASP A 193 24.66 21.66 18.71
CA ASP A 193 24.55 21.11 20.06
C ASP A 193 23.19 20.44 20.27
N TYR A 194 23.10 19.18 19.89
CA TYR A 194 21.87 18.39 20.03
C TYR A 194 21.45 18.11 21.47
N SER A 195 22.35 18.33 22.45
CA SER A 195 21.97 18.21 23.87
C SER A 195 20.91 19.24 24.28
N LYS A 196 20.77 20.30 23.50
CA LYS A 196 19.74 21.34 23.69
C LYS A 196 18.41 21.03 22.96
N ASP A 197 18.36 19.98 22.14
CA ASP A 197 17.15 19.59 21.44
C ASP A 197 16.21 18.78 22.34
N PHE A 198 14.98 18.55 21.89
CA PHE A 198 13.92 17.91 22.68
C PHE A 198 14.34 16.57 23.26
N PHE A 199 14.96 15.70 22.47
CA PHE A 199 15.38 14.37 22.92
C PHE A 199 16.82 14.33 23.47
N GLY A 200 17.50 15.47 23.55
CA GLY A 200 18.88 15.55 23.99
C GLY A 200 19.89 14.90 23.06
N LYS A 201 19.51 14.55 21.86
CA LYS A 201 20.32 13.93 20.81
C LYS A 201 19.70 14.16 19.44
N GLU A 202 20.48 13.97 18.40
CA GLU A 202 19.96 14.00 17.02
C GLU A 202 18.97 12.85 16.81
N THR A 203 17.79 13.19 16.27
CA THR A 203 16.74 12.22 15.96
C THR A 203 16.15 12.45 14.59
N SER A 204 15.61 11.39 14.02
CA SER A 204 15.05 11.38 12.67
C SER A 204 13.77 10.57 12.61
N LEU A 205 13.03 10.71 11.52
CA LEU A 205 11.93 9.81 11.21
C LEU A 205 12.49 8.50 10.67
N THR A 206 11.93 7.38 11.09
CA THR A 206 12.44 6.05 10.77
C THR A 206 12.30 5.70 9.29
N VAL A 207 13.25 4.95 8.77
CA VAL A 207 13.19 4.35 7.43
C VAL A 207 12.66 2.91 7.48
N SER A 208 12.61 2.28 8.67
CA SER A 208 12.16 0.90 8.87
C SER A 208 11.97 0.59 10.34
N GLY A 209 11.02 -0.26 10.66
CA GLY A 209 10.82 -0.80 12.01
C GLY A 209 11.56 -2.11 12.26
N GLN A 210 12.35 -2.60 11.32
CA GLN A 210 12.94 -3.94 11.36
C GLN A 210 13.84 -4.20 12.57
N LEU A 211 14.85 -3.35 12.81
CA LEU A 211 15.81 -3.60 13.87
C LEU A 211 15.15 -3.64 15.26
N ASN A 212 14.24 -2.73 15.52
CA ASN A 212 13.45 -2.74 16.75
C ASN A 212 12.49 -3.94 16.80
N GLY A 213 11.90 -4.31 15.65
CA GLY A 213 11.02 -5.48 15.54
C GLY A 213 11.75 -6.79 15.84
N GLU A 214 12.99 -6.95 15.40
CA GLU A 214 13.79 -8.14 15.70
C GLU A 214 13.96 -8.36 17.21
N THR A 215 14.04 -7.30 18.00
CA THR A 215 14.15 -7.42 19.46
C THR A 215 12.93 -8.12 20.06
N TYR A 216 11.75 -7.85 19.54
CA TYR A 216 10.49 -8.46 20.00
C TYR A 216 10.30 -9.86 19.44
N ALA A 217 10.81 -10.17 18.25
CA ALA A 217 10.82 -11.53 17.73
C ALA A 217 11.64 -12.48 18.62
N GLN A 218 12.69 -11.99 19.27
CA GLN A 218 13.49 -12.75 20.23
C GLN A 218 12.76 -13.01 21.56
N ALA A 219 11.54 -12.52 21.73
CA ALA A 219 10.70 -12.76 22.90
C ALA A 219 9.37 -13.42 22.54
N PHE A 220 8.75 -13.00 21.43
CA PHE A 220 7.43 -13.48 20.99
C PHE A 220 7.50 -14.53 19.90
N ARG A 221 8.67 -14.83 19.37
CA ARG A 221 8.94 -15.74 18.26
C ARG A 221 8.54 -15.13 16.90
N ASN A 222 7.26 -14.80 16.71
CA ASN A 222 6.76 -14.22 15.46
C ASN A 222 6.08 -12.89 15.73
N ILE A 223 6.59 -11.85 15.10
CA ILE A 223 6.02 -10.49 15.19
C ILE A 223 5.88 -9.89 13.79
N TYR A 224 5.13 -8.83 13.69
CA TYR A 224 5.15 -7.97 12.51
C TYR A 224 4.94 -6.52 12.89
N THR A 225 5.52 -5.63 12.09
CA THR A 225 5.21 -4.21 12.10
C THR A 225 4.32 -3.90 10.92
N PHE A 226 3.46 -2.91 11.07
CA PHE A 226 2.69 -2.32 10.00
C PHE A 226 2.60 -0.84 10.32
N GLY A 227 3.50 -0.05 9.79
CA GLY A 227 3.65 1.34 10.19
C GLY A 227 4.25 2.23 9.11
N PRO A 228 4.05 3.55 9.25
CA PRO A 228 4.64 4.51 8.34
C PRO A 228 6.17 4.50 8.43
N THR A 229 6.79 4.69 7.30
CA THR A 229 8.23 4.86 7.13
C THR A 229 8.49 6.07 6.23
N PHE A 230 9.68 6.65 6.35
CA PHE A 230 9.98 7.94 5.74
C PHE A 230 11.35 7.89 5.06
N ARG A 231 11.44 8.42 3.85
CA ARG A 231 12.71 8.56 3.13
C ARG A 231 12.81 9.94 2.49
N ALA A 232 13.89 10.64 2.79
CA ALA A 232 14.15 12.00 2.30
C ALA A 232 14.91 12.01 0.95
N GLU A 233 14.86 10.91 0.21
CA GLU A 233 15.51 10.81 -1.08
C GLU A 233 14.92 11.80 -2.09
N ASN A 234 15.77 12.58 -2.73
CA ASN A 234 15.36 13.48 -3.82
C ASN A 234 15.09 12.69 -5.10
N SER A 235 14.00 11.95 -5.11
CA SER A 235 13.59 11.09 -6.23
C SER A 235 12.16 11.40 -6.64
N ASN A 236 11.95 11.63 -7.92
CA ASN A 236 10.64 11.99 -8.48
C ASN A 236 10.07 10.89 -9.38
N THR A 237 10.24 9.63 -9.00
CA THR A 237 9.72 8.50 -9.74
C THR A 237 8.26 8.19 -9.38
N THR A 238 7.61 7.41 -10.23
CA THR A 238 6.22 6.95 -10.00
C THR A 238 6.08 5.92 -8.88
N ARG A 239 7.20 5.42 -8.35
CA ARG A 239 7.22 4.35 -7.34
C ARG A 239 7.75 4.77 -5.98
N ARG A 240 8.12 6.05 -5.81
CA ARG A 240 8.71 6.56 -4.57
C ARG A 240 7.88 7.69 -3.98
N ALA A 241 7.62 7.58 -2.69
CA ALA A 241 7.03 8.62 -1.86
C ALA A 241 7.92 8.84 -0.65
N ALA A 242 7.85 10.04 -0.08
CA ALA A 242 8.62 10.38 1.13
C ALA A 242 8.01 9.75 2.39
N GLU A 243 6.72 9.51 2.39
CA GLU A 243 5.98 8.84 3.45
C GLU A 243 5.20 7.67 2.84
N PHE A 244 5.41 6.47 3.36
CA PHE A 244 4.76 5.25 2.90
C PHE A 244 4.69 4.24 4.06
N TRP A 245 3.91 3.16 3.90
CA TRP A 245 3.76 2.16 4.93
C TRP A 245 4.53 0.88 4.59
N MET A 246 5.16 0.30 5.60
CA MET A 246 5.86 -0.98 5.47
C MET A 246 5.22 -2.03 6.36
N ILE A 247 5.15 -3.26 5.84
CA ILE A 247 4.81 -4.45 6.61
C ILE A 247 6.11 -5.26 6.75
N GLU A 248 6.54 -5.49 7.99
CA GLU A 248 7.85 -6.09 8.27
C GLU A 248 7.72 -7.18 9.34
N PRO A 249 7.38 -8.42 8.94
CA PRO A 249 7.39 -9.57 9.86
C PRO A 249 8.82 -10.01 10.17
N GLU A 250 9.02 -10.50 11.39
CA GLU A 250 10.26 -11.12 11.86
C GLU A 250 9.91 -12.40 12.62
N MET A 251 10.65 -13.48 12.31
CA MET A 251 10.38 -14.82 12.81
C MET A 251 11.63 -15.43 13.40
N ALA A 252 11.61 -15.72 14.70
CA ALA A 252 12.70 -16.46 15.36
C ALA A 252 12.61 -17.97 15.01
N PHE A 253 13.75 -18.65 15.08
CA PHE A 253 13.88 -20.06 14.70
C PHE A 253 13.53 -20.35 13.24
N ALA A 254 13.61 -19.34 12.40
CA ALA A 254 13.30 -19.41 10.99
C ALA A 254 14.55 -19.16 10.13
N ASP A 255 14.65 -19.91 9.04
CA ASP A 255 15.65 -19.73 8.01
C ASP A 255 15.09 -19.03 6.77
N LEU A 256 15.88 -18.92 5.71
CA LEU A 256 15.46 -18.28 4.47
C LEU A 256 14.28 -19.00 3.80
N ASP A 257 14.22 -20.33 3.87
CA ASP A 257 13.11 -21.11 3.31
C ASP A 257 11.81 -20.84 4.04
N ASP A 258 11.85 -20.72 5.37
CA ASP A 258 10.69 -20.34 6.18
C ASP A 258 10.20 -18.93 5.82
N ASP A 259 11.13 -18.00 5.59
CA ASP A 259 10.85 -16.62 5.19
C ASP A 259 10.09 -16.58 3.85
N MET A 260 10.59 -17.31 2.86
CA MET A 260 9.96 -17.41 1.55
C MET A 260 8.58 -18.05 1.62
N PHE A 261 8.42 -19.07 2.45
CA PHE A 261 7.11 -19.75 2.65
C PHE A 261 6.05 -18.77 3.17
N VAL A 262 6.39 -17.98 4.18
CA VAL A 262 5.46 -17.00 4.76
C VAL A 262 5.16 -15.88 3.77
N ALA A 263 6.17 -15.39 3.05
CA ALA A 263 6.01 -14.35 2.04
C ALA A 263 5.05 -14.77 0.92
N GLU A 264 5.22 -15.98 0.40
CA GLU A 264 4.34 -16.54 -0.64
C GLU A 264 2.91 -16.72 -0.11
N ALA A 265 2.75 -17.29 1.09
CA ALA A 265 1.45 -17.50 1.71
C ALA A 265 0.71 -16.16 1.95
N MET A 266 1.43 -15.15 2.44
CA MET A 266 0.86 -13.82 2.70
C MET A 266 0.37 -13.17 1.41
N LEU A 267 1.19 -13.16 0.37
CA LEU A 267 0.85 -12.50 -0.90
C LEU A 267 -0.38 -13.16 -1.54
N LYS A 268 -0.43 -14.48 -1.57
CA LYS A 268 -1.58 -15.24 -2.08
C LYS A 268 -2.84 -14.99 -1.27
N TYR A 269 -2.72 -14.97 0.05
CA TYR A 269 -3.85 -14.71 0.95
C TYR A 269 -4.45 -13.32 0.71
N VAL A 270 -3.60 -12.29 0.63
CA VAL A 270 -4.04 -10.91 0.44
C VAL A 270 -4.72 -10.72 -0.92
N ILE A 271 -4.15 -11.27 -1.98
CA ILE A 271 -4.75 -11.22 -3.31
C ILE A 271 -6.12 -11.89 -3.31
N ASN A 272 -6.22 -13.11 -2.79
CA ASN A 272 -7.49 -13.84 -2.73
C ASN A 272 -8.54 -13.09 -1.90
N TYR A 273 -8.13 -12.53 -0.76
CA TYR A 273 -9.04 -11.77 0.10
C TYR A 273 -9.66 -10.57 -0.63
N VAL A 274 -8.85 -9.82 -1.36
CA VAL A 274 -9.32 -8.66 -2.12
C VAL A 274 -10.21 -9.09 -3.29
N LEU A 275 -9.85 -10.15 -4.02
CA LEU A 275 -10.67 -10.69 -5.11
C LEU A 275 -12.06 -11.13 -4.62
N GLU A 276 -12.13 -11.74 -3.44
CA GLU A 276 -13.38 -12.21 -2.84
C GLU A 276 -14.24 -11.08 -2.26
N ASN A 277 -13.63 -10.07 -1.67
CA ASN A 277 -14.32 -9.04 -0.89
C ASN A 277 -14.52 -7.70 -1.62
N ALA A 278 -13.90 -7.51 -2.76
CA ALA A 278 -14.03 -6.31 -3.59
C ALA A 278 -14.18 -6.67 -5.08
N PRO A 279 -15.09 -7.60 -5.46
CA PRO A 279 -15.20 -8.02 -6.86
C PRO A 279 -15.62 -6.90 -7.78
N GLU A 280 -16.47 -5.98 -7.35
CA GLU A 280 -16.93 -4.85 -8.15
C GLU A 280 -15.79 -3.90 -8.49
N GLU A 281 -14.98 -3.54 -7.50
CA GLU A 281 -13.81 -2.68 -7.65
C GLU A 281 -12.75 -3.35 -8.53
N MET A 282 -12.49 -4.63 -8.31
CA MET A 282 -11.48 -5.37 -9.07
C MET A 282 -11.87 -5.54 -10.55
N ASN A 283 -13.13 -5.78 -10.82
CA ASN A 283 -13.65 -5.79 -12.19
C ASN A 283 -13.53 -4.43 -12.87
N PHE A 284 -13.80 -3.36 -12.12
CA PHE A 284 -13.60 -1.99 -12.61
C PHE A 284 -12.14 -1.73 -13.01
N PHE A 285 -11.19 -2.09 -12.15
CA PHE A 285 -9.76 -1.91 -12.46
C PHE A 285 -9.35 -2.71 -13.70
N ASN A 286 -9.80 -3.95 -13.80
CA ASN A 286 -9.51 -4.79 -14.97
C ASN A 286 -10.06 -4.22 -16.27
N SER A 287 -11.23 -3.58 -16.24
CA SER A 287 -11.88 -3.03 -17.41
C SER A 287 -11.35 -1.65 -17.81
N PHE A 288 -11.00 -0.79 -16.85
CA PHE A 288 -10.77 0.63 -17.10
C PHE A 288 -9.36 1.11 -16.73
N VAL A 289 -8.59 0.36 -15.96
CA VAL A 289 -7.24 0.77 -15.51
C VAL A 289 -6.17 -0.13 -16.13
N ASP A 290 -6.31 -1.44 -15.99
CA ASP A 290 -5.33 -2.43 -16.45
C ASP A 290 -6.03 -3.70 -16.91
N LYS A 291 -6.20 -3.85 -18.21
CA LYS A 291 -6.98 -4.94 -18.82
C LYS A 291 -6.44 -6.35 -18.58
N GLY A 292 -5.21 -6.49 -18.18
CA GLY A 292 -4.59 -7.80 -17.86
C GLY A 292 -4.54 -8.11 -16.37
N LEU A 293 -5.14 -7.27 -15.52
CA LEU A 293 -4.98 -7.32 -14.08
C LEU A 293 -5.45 -8.63 -13.46
N LEU A 294 -6.69 -9.03 -13.71
CA LEU A 294 -7.27 -10.23 -13.09
C LEU A 294 -6.55 -11.50 -13.52
N GLU A 295 -6.19 -11.64 -14.80
CA GLU A 295 -5.42 -12.77 -15.31
C GLU A 295 -4.08 -12.87 -14.61
N ARG A 296 -3.38 -11.75 -14.46
CA ARG A 296 -2.08 -11.70 -13.78
C ARG A 296 -2.19 -12.07 -12.30
N LEU A 297 -3.19 -11.55 -11.59
CA LEU A 297 -3.43 -11.87 -10.18
C LEU A 297 -3.82 -13.34 -9.98
N HIS A 298 -4.65 -13.90 -10.84
CA HIS A 298 -5.00 -15.32 -10.81
C HIS A 298 -3.79 -16.21 -11.07
N ASN A 299 -2.90 -15.83 -11.97
CA ASN A 299 -1.63 -16.54 -12.19
C ASN A 299 -0.79 -16.56 -10.89
N VAL A 300 -0.66 -15.44 -10.21
CA VAL A 300 0.11 -15.35 -8.96
C VAL A 300 -0.44 -16.31 -7.91
N VAL A 301 -1.76 -16.33 -7.68
CA VAL A 301 -2.34 -17.16 -6.62
C VAL A 301 -2.38 -18.64 -6.97
N SER A 302 -2.38 -19.00 -8.25
CA SER A 302 -2.44 -20.39 -8.71
C SER A 302 -1.07 -21.02 -8.98
N SER A 303 0.00 -20.24 -8.99
CA SER A 303 1.35 -20.71 -9.30
C SER A 303 2.13 -21.00 -8.02
N ASP A 304 2.97 -22.03 -8.04
CA ASP A 304 4.07 -22.16 -7.08
C ASP A 304 5.16 -21.17 -7.49
N PHE A 305 5.66 -20.37 -6.55
CA PHE A 305 6.69 -19.39 -6.86
C PHE A 305 8.00 -20.11 -7.20
N ALA A 306 8.63 -19.69 -8.30
CA ALA A 306 9.92 -20.22 -8.68
C ALA A 306 11.01 -19.73 -7.73
N ARG A 307 12.12 -20.46 -7.67
CA ARG A 307 13.31 -20.08 -6.89
C ARG A 307 14.54 -20.14 -7.78
N VAL A 308 15.38 -19.13 -7.67
CA VAL A 308 16.64 -19.03 -8.41
C VAL A 308 17.63 -18.25 -7.57
N THR A 309 18.91 -18.64 -7.55
CA THR A 309 19.94 -17.81 -6.91
C THR A 309 20.26 -16.60 -7.79
N TYR A 310 20.78 -15.54 -7.18
CA TYR A 310 21.26 -14.37 -7.92
C TYR A 310 22.30 -14.78 -8.97
N THR A 311 23.23 -15.67 -8.64
CA THR A 311 24.25 -16.16 -9.57
C THR A 311 23.63 -16.84 -10.79
N GLU A 312 22.66 -17.73 -10.57
CA GLU A 312 21.92 -18.39 -11.67
C GLU A 312 21.10 -17.38 -12.48
N ALA A 313 20.47 -16.42 -11.80
CA ALA A 313 19.69 -15.38 -12.47
C ALA A 313 20.57 -14.52 -13.39
N VAL A 314 21.76 -14.14 -12.92
CA VAL A 314 22.72 -13.37 -13.72
C VAL A 314 23.14 -14.18 -14.96
N GLU A 315 23.41 -15.48 -14.84
CA GLU A 315 23.74 -16.35 -15.98
C GLU A 315 22.61 -16.38 -17.03
N LEU A 316 21.36 -16.46 -16.57
CA LEU A 316 20.18 -16.43 -17.45
C LEU A 316 20.03 -15.07 -18.15
N LEU A 317 20.26 -13.97 -17.43
CA LEU A 317 20.10 -12.61 -17.95
C LEU A 317 21.25 -12.21 -18.90
N GLU A 318 22.48 -12.61 -18.61
CA GLU A 318 23.64 -12.31 -19.46
C GLU A 318 23.48 -12.81 -20.90
N LYS A 319 22.79 -13.92 -21.11
CA LYS A 319 22.47 -14.47 -22.43
C LYS A 319 21.58 -13.52 -23.25
N HIS A 320 20.95 -12.56 -22.64
CA HIS A 320 20.01 -11.62 -23.24
C HIS A 320 20.39 -10.15 -23.01
N ASN A 321 21.65 -9.86 -22.68
CA ASN A 321 22.13 -8.51 -22.40
C ASN A 321 21.92 -7.54 -23.58
N ASP A 322 21.84 -8.05 -24.80
CA ASP A 322 21.51 -7.26 -26.00
C ASP A 322 20.10 -6.60 -25.92
N LYS A 323 19.20 -7.17 -25.12
CA LYS A 323 17.81 -6.68 -24.93
C LYS A 323 17.66 -5.63 -23.83
N PHE A 324 18.69 -5.44 -22.99
CA PHE A 324 18.61 -4.60 -21.81
C PHE A 324 19.31 -3.26 -22.01
N GLU A 325 18.69 -2.21 -21.49
CA GLU A 325 19.30 -0.89 -21.39
C GLU A 325 20.50 -0.93 -20.44
N TYR A 326 20.33 -1.58 -19.28
CA TYR A 326 21.37 -1.79 -18.29
C TYR A 326 21.94 -3.21 -18.42
N LYS A 327 23.22 -3.31 -18.74
CA LYS A 327 23.87 -4.63 -18.89
C LYS A 327 24.07 -5.29 -17.53
N VAL A 328 23.78 -6.59 -17.46
CA VAL A 328 23.92 -7.39 -16.24
C VAL A 328 25.30 -8.01 -16.21
N THR A 329 25.99 -7.85 -15.07
CA THR A 329 27.18 -8.58 -14.69
C THR A 329 27.08 -8.96 -13.22
N TRP A 330 27.76 -10.05 -12.83
CA TRP A 330 27.73 -10.46 -11.42
C TRP A 330 28.28 -9.34 -10.52
N GLY A 331 27.54 -9.02 -9.46
CA GLY A 331 27.86 -7.95 -8.53
C GLY A 331 27.07 -6.66 -8.75
N THR A 332 26.30 -6.53 -9.83
CA THR A 332 25.43 -5.36 -10.07
C THR A 332 24.03 -5.58 -9.55
N ASP A 333 23.36 -4.49 -9.15
CA ASP A 333 21.94 -4.52 -8.82
C ASP A 333 21.11 -4.89 -10.05
N LEU A 334 20.11 -5.73 -9.85
CA LEU A 334 19.12 -6.00 -10.89
C LEU A 334 18.17 -4.79 -10.98
N GLN A 335 17.93 -4.38 -12.23
CA GLN A 335 16.98 -3.32 -12.53
C GLN A 335 15.58 -3.91 -12.78
N THR A 336 14.56 -3.08 -12.79
CA THR A 336 13.17 -3.51 -13.03
C THR A 336 13.03 -4.30 -14.33
N GLU A 337 13.74 -3.91 -15.40
CA GLU A 337 13.71 -4.64 -16.67
C GLU A 337 14.23 -6.08 -16.54
N HIS A 338 15.26 -6.30 -15.71
CA HIS A 338 15.81 -7.64 -15.45
C HIS A 338 14.82 -8.48 -14.64
N GLU A 339 14.24 -7.90 -13.62
CA GLU A 339 13.26 -8.57 -12.75
C GLU A 339 12.01 -8.97 -13.50
N ARG A 340 11.50 -8.10 -14.36
CA ARG A 340 10.35 -8.39 -15.20
C ARG A 340 10.67 -9.45 -16.25
N TYR A 341 11.87 -9.45 -16.82
CA TYR A 341 12.31 -10.47 -17.76
C TYR A 341 12.30 -11.86 -17.12
N LEU A 342 12.80 -11.97 -15.89
CA LEU A 342 12.76 -13.23 -15.13
C LEU A 342 11.34 -13.74 -14.91
N THR A 343 10.44 -12.86 -14.50
CA THR A 343 9.05 -13.24 -14.15
C THR A 343 8.15 -13.43 -15.36
N GLU A 344 8.31 -12.63 -16.40
CA GLU A 344 7.42 -12.61 -17.56
C GLU A 344 7.89 -13.52 -18.71
N GLU A 345 9.20 -13.61 -18.94
CA GLU A 345 9.77 -14.34 -20.09
C GLU A 345 10.38 -15.69 -19.69
N VAL A 346 11.11 -15.76 -18.59
CA VAL A 346 11.83 -16.97 -18.19
C VAL A 346 10.92 -17.93 -17.43
N PHE A 347 10.41 -17.51 -16.27
CA PHE A 347 9.64 -18.36 -15.37
C PHE A 347 8.13 -18.28 -15.57
N LYS A 348 7.62 -17.17 -16.10
CA LYS A 348 6.20 -16.88 -16.35
C LYS A 348 5.33 -17.01 -15.10
N ARG A 349 5.89 -16.61 -13.96
CA ARG A 349 5.29 -16.66 -12.63
C ARG A 349 6.16 -15.87 -11.64
N PRO A 350 5.69 -15.66 -10.40
CA PRO A 350 6.54 -15.04 -9.37
C PRO A 350 7.81 -15.86 -9.11
N VAL A 351 8.89 -15.14 -8.81
CA VAL A 351 10.21 -15.74 -8.63
C VAL A 351 10.86 -15.19 -7.37
N PHE A 352 11.34 -16.07 -6.50
CA PHE A 352 12.27 -15.70 -5.44
C PHE A 352 13.70 -15.76 -5.99
N VAL A 353 14.41 -14.63 -5.91
CA VAL A 353 15.85 -14.57 -6.17
C VAL A 353 16.58 -14.51 -4.85
N THR A 354 17.52 -15.41 -4.61
CA THR A 354 18.22 -15.55 -3.33
C THR A 354 19.73 -15.41 -3.46
N ASP A 355 20.39 -15.25 -2.31
CA ASP A 355 21.84 -15.34 -2.21
C ASP A 355 22.58 -14.32 -3.09
N TYR A 356 22.32 -13.06 -2.76
CA TYR A 356 22.90 -11.91 -3.45
C TYR A 356 24.34 -11.62 -2.99
N PRO A 357 25.15 -10.94 -3.82
CA PRO A 357 26.44 -10.42 -3.39
C PRO A 357 26.30 -9.55 -2.14
N LYS A 358 27.16 -9.72 -1.15
CA LYS A 358 27.11 -8.96 0.12
C LYS A 358 27.24 -7.44 -0.09
N GLU A 359 27.98 -7.02 -1.11
CA GLU A 359 28.27 -5.60 -1.39
C GLU A 359 27.04 -4.79 -1.77
N ILE A 360 25.99 -5.45 -2.28
CA ILE A 360 24.75 -4.79 -2.71
C ILE A 360 23.58 -4.99 -1.74
N LYS A 361 23.83 -5.57 -0.56
CA LYS A 361 22.82 -5.85 0.45
C LYS A 361 23.21 -5.29 1.81
N ALA A 362 22.22 -5.16 2.72
CA ALA A 362 22.38 -4.55 4.01
C ALA A 362 23.27 -5.37 4.97
N PHE A 363 23.84 -4.69 5.96
CA PHE A 363 24.84 -5.23 6.87
C PHE A 363 24.35 -6.39 7.75
N TYR A 364 23.05 -6.44 8.04
CA TYR A 364 22.46 -7.39 8.97
C TYR A 364 22.14 -8.75 8.33
N MET A 365 22.32 -8.91 7.03
CA MET A 365 22.00 -10.14 6.35
C MET A 365 23.05 -11.21 6.61
N LYS A 366 22.58 -12.46 6.79
CA LYS A 366 23.45 -13.60 7.12
C LYS A 366 24.47 -13.85 6.01
N LEU A 367 25.75 -13.84 6.36
CA LEU A 367 26.82 -14.20 5.44
C LEU A 367 26.79 -15.71 5.16
N ASN A 368 26.75 -16.08 3.90
CA ASN A 368 26.83 -17.49 3.47
C ASN A 368 28.28 -18.03 3.63
N ASP A 369 28.41 -19.34 3.60
CA ASP A 369 29.72 -20.02 3.82
C ASP A 369 30.76 -19.69 2.73
N ASP A 370 30.34 -19.21 1.56
CA ASP A 370 31.22 -18.77 0.49
C ASP A 370 31.96 -17.46 0.80
N GLY A 371 31.55 -16.75 1.83
CA GLY A 371 32.11 -15.45 2.21
C GLY A 371 31.84 -14.30 1.24
N LYS A 372 31.07 -14.53 0.19
CA LYS A 372 30.78 -13.58 -0.92
C LYS A 372 29.32 -13.16 -0.99
N THR A 373 28.43 -14.08 -0.67
CA THR A 373 26.97 -13.86 -0.76
C THR A 373 26.32 -13.85 0.60
N VAL A 374 25.13 -13.28 0.65
CA VAL A 374 24.30 -13.25 1.87
C VAL A 374 22.95 -13.91 1.59
N ALA A 375 22.32 -14.45 2.63
CA ALA A 375 21.03 -15.12 2.59
C ALA A 375 19.90 -14.11 2.44
N ALA A 376 19.96 -13.30 1.40
CA ALA A 376 18.95 -12.34 0.99
C ALA A 376 17.91 -13.01 0.10
N VAL A 377 16.73 -12.44 0.03
CA VAL A 377 15.68 -12.84 -0.90
C VAL A 377 14.90 -11.62 -1.38
N ASP A 378 14.66 -11.56 -2.68
CA ASP A 378 13.68 -10.66 -3.26
C ASP A 378 12.59 -11.49 -3.92
N CYS A 379 11.33 -11.14 -3.67
CA CYS A 379 10.19 -11.72 -4.36
C CYS A 379 9.83 -10.83 -5.55
N LEU A 380 9.96 -11.38 -6.75
CA LEU A 380 9.65 -10.69 -7.99
C LEU A 380 8.32 -11.20 -8.54
N VAL A 381 7.47 -10.26 -8.98
CA VAL A 381 6.16 -10.61 -9.56
C VAL A 381 6.04 -10.02 -10.98
N PRO A 382 5.28 -10.69 -11.87
CA PRO A 382 5.02 -10.15 -13.20
C PRO A 382 4.36 -8.76 -13.12
N GLY A 383 4.81 -7.85 -13.95
CA GLY A 383 4.25 -6.50 -14.07
C GLY A 383 5.02 -5.41 -13.34
N ILE A 384 5.60 -5.67 -12.17
CA ILE A 384 6.32 -4.64 -11.41
C ILE A 384 7.74 -5.00 -10.99
N GLY A 385 8.10 -6.29 -11.01
CA GLY A 385 9.39 -6.74 -10.48
C GLY A 385 9.32 -6.98 -8.97
N GLU A 386 10.28 -6.46 -8.21
CA GLU A 386 10.35 -6.65 -6.76
C GLU A 386 9.13 -6.09 -6.03
N ILE A 387 8.48 -6.94 -5.23
CA ILE A 387 7.37 -6.55 -4.34
C ILE A 387 7.72 -6.78 -2.87
N ILE A 388 8.57 -7.77 -2.56
CA ILE A 388 9.01 -8.12 -1.22
C ILE A 388 10.52 -8.26 -1.23
N GLY A 389 11.19 -7.71 -0.22
CA GLY A 389 12.60 -7.93 0.05
C GLY A 389 12.80 -8.42 1.47
N GLY A 390 13.70 -9.37 1.66
CA GLY A 390 13.96 -9.93 2.98
C GLY A 390 15.28 -10.64 3.08
N SER A 391 15.51 -11.27 4.23
CA SER A 391 16.70 -12.10 4.46
C SER A 391 16.56 -12.96 5.71
N GLN A 392 17.39 -13.98 5.79
CA GLN A 392 17.81 -14.51 7.09
C GLN A 392 18.81 -13.50 7.68
N ARG A 393 18.69 -13.20 8.98
CA ARG A 393 19.52 -12.21 9.66
C ARG A 393 20.78 -12.87 10.18
N GLU A 394 21.87 -12.10 10.27
CA GLU A 394 23.11 -12.62 10.86
C GLU A 394 22.93 -12.82 12.37
N ASP A 395 23.09 -14.04 12.82
CA ASP A 395 22.91 -14.43 14.23
C ASP A 395 24.24 -14.63 14.98
N ASP A 396 25.37 -14.53 14.30
CA ASP A 396 26.70 -14.61 14.88
C ASP A 396 27.21 -13.21 15.24
N TYR A 397 27.57 -13.01 16.51
CA TYR A 397 28.05 -11.72 17.02
C TYR A 397 29.29 -11.22 16.27
N ASP A 398 30.30 -12.09 16.12
CA ASP A 398 31.59 -11.69 15.54
C ASP A 398 31.45 -11.38 14.03
N LYS A 399 30.64 -12.15 13.31
CA LYS A 399 30.37 -11.91 11.89
C LYS A 399 29.62 -10.61 11.66
N LEU A 400 28.62 -10.34 12.49
CA LEU A 400 27.85 -9.09 12.41
C LEU A 400 28.75 -7.89 12.71
N LYS A 401 29.55 -7.98 13.78
CA LYS A 401 30.51 -6.93 14.15
C LYS A 401 31.52 -6.66 13.03
N ALA A 402 32.06 -7.71 12.44
CA ALA A 402 33.03 -7.59 11.34
C ALA A 402 32.41 -6.87 10.12
N ARG A 403 31.15 -7.19 9.80
CA ARG A 403 30.44 -6.53 8.71
C ARG A 403 30.18 -5.04 9.00
N MET A 404 29.80 -4.73 10.23
CA MET A 404 29.60 -3.34 10.67
C MET A 404 30.92 -2.55 10.60
N ASP A 405 32.03 -3.15 11.02
CA ASP A 405 33.36 -2.54 10.94
C ASP A 405 33.78 -2.26 9.49
N GLU A 406 33.52 -3.18 8.57
CA GLU A 406 33.77 -2.99 7.12
C GLU A 406 33.02 -1.76 6.57
N LEU A 407 31.83 -1.50 7.07
CA LEU A 407 30.96 -0.41 6.61
C LEU A 407 31.12 0.87 7.40
N GLY A 408 32.01 0.88 8.40
CA GLY A 408 32.25 2.05 9.26
C GLY A 408 31.10 2.37 10.22
N LEU A 409 30.23 1.40 10.52
CA LEU A 409 29.16 1.55 11.48
C LEU A 409 29.70 1.40 12.90
N LYS A 410 29.24 2.25 13.80
CA LYS A 410 29.66 2.23 15.20
C LYS A 410 28.83 1.25 16.01
N GLU A 411 29.46 0.29 16.68
CA GLU A 411 28.78 -0.70 17.53
C GLU A 411 27.93 -0.03 18.62
N GLU A 412 28.38 1.08 19.18
CA GLU A 412 27.67 1.81 20.24
C GLU A 412 26.27 2.30 19.81
N ASP A 413 26.08 2.61 18.51
CA ASP A 413 24.79 3.04 17.95
C ASP A 413 23.82 1.87 17.76
N TYR A 414 24.34 0.65 17.74
CA TYR A 414 23.58 -0.59 17.53
C TYR A 414 23.69 -1.55 18.71
N LYS A 415 24.02 -1.05 19.91
CA LYS A 415 24.21 -1.89 21.09
C LYS A 415 23.01 -2.79 21.37
N PHE A 416 21.80 -2.25 21.30
CA PHE A 416 20.58 -3.02 21.50
C PHE A 416 20.45 -4.18 20.50
N TYR A 417 20.88 -3.98 19.28
CA TYR A 417 20.85 -4.96 18.20
C TYR A 417 21.90 -6.04 18.40
N MET A 418 23.10 -5.64 18.80
CA MET A 418 24.20 -6.57 19.13
C MET A 418 23.87 -7.43 20.36
N ASP A 419 23.14 -6.89 21.33
CA ASP A 419 22.71 -7.62 22.52
C ASP A 419 21.87 -8.88 22.17
N LEU A 420 21.12 -8.85 21.06
CA LEU A 420 20.38 -10.01 20.58
C LEU A 420 21.29 -11.20 20.22
N ARG A 421 22.55 -10.93 19.89
CA ARG A 421 23.54 -11.96 19.57
C ARG A 421 24.30 -12.44 20.82
N LYS A 422 24.22 -11.69 21.90
CA LYS A 422 24.81 -12.04 23.18
C LYS A 422 23.89 -12.89 24.06
N TYR A 423 22.60 -12.59 24.02
CA TYR A 423 21.63 -13.13 24.96
C TYR A 423 20.65 -14.06 24.26
N GLY A 424 21.04 -15.31 24.08
CA GLY A 424 20.19 -16.34 23.47
C GLY A 424 19.95 -16.14 21.97
N SER A 425 21.04 -15.85 21.25
CA SER A 425 20.96 -15.69 19.80
C SER A 425 20.38 -16.93 19.12
N THR A 426 19.50 -16.70 18.15
CA THR A 426 18.94 -17.77 17.33
C THR A 426 18.87 -17.32 15.88
N ARG A 427 18.82 -18.31 14.95
CA ARG A 427 18.51 -18.02 13.57
C ARG A 427 17.15 -17.34 13.52
N HIS A 428 17.04 -16.31 12.70
CA HIS A 428 15.78 -15.59 12.48
C HIS A 428 15.79 -14.94 11.11
N ALA A 429 14.61 -14.73 10.57
CA ALA A 429 14.41 -14.21 9.23
C ALA A 429 13.18 -13.29 9.19
N GLY A 430 13.16 -12.41 8.21
CA GLY A 430 12.04 -11.51 8.01
C GLY A 430 12.09 -10.89 6.62
N PHE A 431 11.02 -10.17 6.29
CA PHE A 431 10.93 -9.48 5.03
C PHE A 431 10.15 -8.16 5.17
N GLY A 432 10.23 -7.34 4.14
CA GLY A 432 9.46 -6.11 4.03
C GLY A 432 8.59 -6.11 2.79
N LEU A 433 7.32 -5.74 2.97
CA LEU A 433 6.40 -5.43 1.89
C LEU A 433 6.06 -3.95 1.93
N GLY A 434 6.35 -3.23 0.86
CA GLY A 434 5.85 -1.87 0.68
C GLY A 434 4.35 -1.90 0.45
N PHE A 435 3.59 -1.31 1.37
CA PHE A 435 2.13 -1.40 1.31
C PHE A 435 1.56 -0.76 0.06
N GLU A 436 2.03 0.42 -0.29
CA GLU A 436 1.58 1.14 -1.48
C GLU A 436 1.93 0.40 -2.77
N ARG A 437 3.10 -0.23 -2.82
CA ARG A 437 3.48 -1.06 -3.97
C ARG A 437 2.52 -2.25 -4.13
N CYS A 438 2.12 -2.86 -3.01
CA CYS A 438 1.11 -3.92 -3.00
C CYS A 438 -0.25 -3.41 -3.50
N VAL A 439 -0.69 -2.24 -3.05
CA VAL A 439 -1.95 -1.65 -3.51
C VAL A 439 -1.88 -1.29 -5.00
N MET A 440 -0.77 -0.75 -5.48
CA MET A 440 -0.55 -0.54 -6.91
C MET A 440 -0.67 -1.84 -7.70
N TYR A 441 -0.07 -2.90 -7.20
CA TYR A 441 -0.12 -4.21 -7.85
C TYR A 441 -1.54 -4.78 -7.92
N LEU A 442 -2.32 -4.64 -6.82
CA LEU A 442 -3.70 -5.10 -6.75
C LEU A 442 -4.67 -4.29 -7.62
N THR A 443 -4.40 -3.02 -7.83
CA THR A 443 -5.32 -2.12 -8.54
C THR A 443 -4.94 -1.85 -9.99
N GLY A 444 -3.68 -2.11 -10.35
CA GLY A 444 -3.13 -1.74 -11.65
C GLY A 444 -2.76 -0.26 -11.77
N MET A 445 -2.87 0.51 -10.68
CA MET A 445 -2.49 1.93 -10.69
C MET A 445 -0.98 2.09 -10.89
N GLY A 446 -0.59 2.96 -11.80
CA GLY A 446 0.80 3.11 -12.25
C GLY A 446 1.63 4.13 -11.47
N ASN A 447 1.04 4.84 -10.52
CA ASN A 447 1.72 5.89 -9.78
C ASN A 447 1.39 5.81 -8.29
N ILE A 448 2.42 5.77 -7.46
CA ILE A 448 2.28 5.67 -5.99
C ILE A 448 1.43 6.81 -5.40
N ARG A 449 1.47 8.01 -6.04
CA ARG A 449 0.66 9.16 -5.62
C ARG A 449 -0.83 8.90 -5.67
N ASP A 450 -1.26 7.91 -6.44
CA ASP A 450 -2.67 7.60 -6.67
C ASP A 450 -3.19 6.46 -5.78
N VAL A 451 -2.34 5.91 -4.92
CA VAL A 451 -2.75 4.91 -3.92
C VAL A 451 -2.55 5.39 -2.47
N ILE A 452 -2.15 6.65 -2.31
CA ILE A 452 -2.02 7.33 -1.02
C ILE A 452 -3.05 8.47 -1.00
N PRO A 453 -3.92 8.55 0.03
CA PRO A 453 -4.93 9.61 0.10
C PRO A 453 -4.36 11.02 -0.08
N PHE A 454 -3.31 11.34 0.66
CA PHE A 454 -2.60 12.63 0.62
C PHE A 454 -1.11 12.37 0.47
N PRO A 455 -0.60 12.20 -0.76
CA PRO A 455 0.78 11.78 -0.98
C PRO A 455 1.80 12.85 -0.59
N ARG A 456 2.89 12.38 0.04
CA ARG A 456 4.05 13.22 0.38
C ARG A 456 5.19 12.84 -0.57
N THR A 457 5.58 13.76 -1.43
CA THR A 457 6.65 13.57 -2.41
C THR A 457 7.50 14.83 -2.50
N VAL A 458 8.60 14.77 -3.23
CA VAL A 458 9.47 15.95 -3.45
C VAL A 458 8.63 17.12 -3.94
N ASN A 459 8.78 18.28 -3.30
CA ASN A 459 8.06 19.52 -3.58
C ASN A 459 6.53 19.43 -3.44
N ASN A 460 6.02 18.42 -2.73
CA ASN A 460 4.58 18.28 -2.51
C ASN A 460 4.26 17.84 -1.08
N CYS A 461 3.62 18.75 -0.34
CA CYS A 461 3.09 18.49 1.01
C CYS A 461 1.73 19.18 1.16
N GLU A 462 0.95 19.20 0.08
CA GLU A 462 -0.36 19.85 0.04
C GLU A 462 -1.44 18.99 0.70
N LEU A 463 -2.36 19.63 1.49
CA LEU A 463 -3.51 19.08 2.22
C LEU A 463 -3.19 18.24 3.46
#